data_85d392b023c8621461c701b98f26edd9
#
_entry.id   85d392b023c8621461c701b98f26edd9
#
_cell.length_a   1.000
_cell.length_b   1.000
_cell.length_c   1.000
_cell.angle_alpha   90.00
_cell.angle_beta   90.00
_cell.angle_gamma   90.00
#
_symmetry.space_group_name_H-M   'P 1'
#
loop_
_entity.id
_entity.type
_entity.pdbx_description
1 polymer ?
#
loop_
_entity_poly.entity_id
_entity_poly.type
_entity_poly.pdbx_seq_one_letter_code
_entity_poly.pdbx_strand_id
1 'polypeptide(L)'
;MSWFPIAIALVLGLAFGSFMTVAIYRVPAGESLVRPRSRCPSCGAPIRTADNIPVISWLMLRGRCRACGARIPPVYPLTELASGGLFVAVALAYEDPWRAVLLAPFAGLMVAISVIDVRHRRIPNRLIYPAFLIAAAVIIVGDLAGGGLDALDAGIGLVAYGLGLMIIALISPKGMGMGDVKLAGLIGMVLGSIGLDLVAVAAGMGILLGGAGAIVALLAGQGRKSAIPFGPFLAGGAVIAIFVGHPIADAYLNLLT
;
A
#
# COMPACT_ATOMS: atom_id res chain seq x y z
N MET A 1 -8.58 -6.44 -25.63
CA MET A 1 -8.70 -6.86 -24.19
C MET A 1 -10.18 -7.09 -23.88
N SER A 2 -10.54 -8.23 -23.29
CA SER A 2 -11.91 -8.46 -22.83
C SER A 2 -12.20 -7.61 -21.59
N TRP A 3 -13.40 -7.06 -21.47
CA TRP A 3 -13.83 -6.28 -20.30
C TRP A 3 -13.90 -7.10 -19.00
N PHE A 4 -13.96 -8.42 -19.13
CA PHE A 4 -14.18 -9.35 -18.02
C PHE A 4 -13.07 -9.34 -16.95
N PRO A 5 -11.75 -9.42 -17.27
CA PRO A 5 -10.69 -9.33 -16.29
C PRO A 5 -10.69 -7.97 -15.56
N ILE A 6 -11.01 -6.89 -16.26
CA ILE A 6 -11.08 -5.54 -15.69
C ILE A 6 -12.21 -5.45 -14.65
N ALA A 7 -13.38 -6.02 -14.97
CA ALA A 7 -14.50 -6.05 -14.04
C ALA A 7 -14.18 -6.88 -12.78
N ILE A 8 -13.53 -8.04 -12.95
CA ILE A 8 -13.07 -8.85 -11.81
C ILE A 8 -12.07 -8.07 -10.97
N ALA A 9 -11.06 -7.46 -11.57
CA ALA A 9 -10.07 -6.66 -10.86
C ALA A 9 -10.73 -5.53 -10.06
N LEU A 10 -11.70 -4.82 -10.64
CA LEU A 10 -12.44 -3.77 -9.93
C LEU A 10 -13.18 -4.32 -8.71
N VAL A 11 -13.95 -5.40 -8.88
CA VAL A 11 -14.71 -6.01 -7.78
C VAL A 11 -13.81 -6.50 -6.66
N LEU A 12 -12.72 -7.21 -7.02
CA LEU A 12 -11.74 -7.69 -6.04
C LEU A 12 -11.04 -6.52 -5.33
N GLY A 13 -10.67 -5.48 -6.07
CA GLY A 13 -10.02 -4.30 -5.52
C GLY A 13 -10.92 -3.50 -4.57
N LEU A 14 -12.19 -3.33 -4.91
CA LEU A 14 -13.18 -2.71 -4.04
C LEU A 14 -13.39 -3.54 -2.75
N ALA A 15 -13.51 -4.87 -2.88
CA ALA A 15 -13.65 -5.77 -1.73
C ALA A 15 -12.39 -5.75 -0.84
N PHE A 16 -11.20 -5.78 -1.45
CA PHE A 16 -9.93 -5.65 -0.73
C PHE A 16 -9.84 -4.30 -0.01
N GLY A 17 -10.19 -3.20 -0.68
CA GLY A 17 -10.24 -1.87 -0.09
C GLY A 17 -11.18 -1.79 1.09
N SER A 18 -12.36 -2.39 1.00
CA SER A 18 -13.31 -2.47 2.11
C SER A 18 -12.76 -3.24 3.31
N PHE A 19 -12.05 -4.36 3.08
CA PHE A 19 -11.32 -5.06 4.14
C PHE A 19 -10.20 -4.19 4.73
N MET A 20 -9.45 -3.46 3.90
CA MET A 20 -8.40 -2.55 4.35
C MET A 20 -8.96 -1.41 5.21
N THR A 21 -10.18 -0.93 4.98
CA THR A 21 -10.78 0.07 5.87
C THR A 21 -10.98 -0.47 7.28
N VAL A 22 -11.36 -1.75 7.43
CA VAL A 22 -11.42 -2.41 8.75
C VAL A 22 -10.04 -2.46 9.38
N ALA A 23 -9.01 -2.81 8.60
CA ALA A 23 -7.63 -2.85 9.08
C ALA A 23 -7.13 -1.47 9.53
N ILE A 24 -7.42 -0.40 8.78
CA ILE A 24 -7.05 0.98 9.12
C ILE A 24 -7.57 1.40 10.49
N TYR A 25 -8.76 0.98 10.87
CA TYR A 25 -9.36 1.35 12.17
C TYR A 25 -9.01 0.39 13.30
N ARG A 26 -9.05 -0.92 13.05
CA ARG A 26 -8.92 -1.93 14.10
C ARG A 26 -7.48 -2.27 14.47
N VAL A 27 -6.57 -2.29 13.49
CA VAL A 27 -5.19 -2.69 13.76
C VAL A 27 -4.48 -1.72 14.70
N PRO A 28 -4.58 -0.38 14.52
CA PRO A 28 -4.00 0.57 15.46
C PRO A 28 -4.62 0.51 16.86
N ALA A 29 -5.91 0.15 16.93
CA ALA A 29 -6.63 -0.02 18.20
C ALA A 29 -6.32 -1.37 18.90
N GLY A 30 -5.54 -2.26 18.28
CA GLY A 30 -5.25 -3.59 18.82
C GLY A 30 -6.40 -4.59 18.70
N GLU A 31 -7.48 -4.23 18.00
CA GLU A 31 -8.68 -5.04 17.84
C GLU A 31 -8.47 -6.17 16.80
N SER A 32 -9.36 -7.19 16.88
CA SER A 32 -9.40 -8.30 15.93
C SER A 32 -9.98 -7.84 14.59
N LEU A 33 -9.36 -8.28 13.48
CA LEU A 33 -9.86 -8.03 12.12
C LEU A 33 -11.14 -8.83 11.80
N VAL A 34 -11.35 -9.96 12.48
CA VAL A 34 -12.42 -10.92 12.15
C VAL A 34 -13.62 -10.76 13.06
N ARG A 35 -13.43 -10.48 14.35
CA ARG A 35 -14.50 -10.41 15.36
C ARG A 35 -14.38 -9.15 16.21
N PRO A 36 -15.50 -8.52 16.59
CA PRO A 36 -16.88 -8.77 16.15
C PRO A 36 -17.12 -8.36 14.69
N ARG A 37 -18.29 -8.71 14.12
CA ARG A 37 -18.73 -8.22 12.79
C ARG A 37 -18.73 -6.68 12.74
N SER A 38 -18.74 -6.12 11.52
CA SER A 38 -18.77 -4.67 11.31
C SER A 38 -19.96 -4.02 12.03
N ARG A 39 -19.66 -2.98 12.81
CA ARG A 39 -20.65 -2.24 13.61
C ARG A 39 -20.37 -0.74 13.53
N CYS A 40 -21.40 0.06 13.73
CA CYS A 40 -21.24 1.50 13.82
C CYS A 40 -20.45 1.87 15.08
N PRO A 41 -19.36 2.64 14.99
CA PRO A 41 -18.57 3.03 16.16
C PRO A 41 -19.34 3.97 17.11
N SER A 42 -20.36 4.69 16.61
CA SER A 42 -21.12 5.67 17.39
C SER A 42 -22.28 5.05 18.17
N CYS A 43 -23.01 4.07 17.59
CA CYS A 43 -24.19 3.49 18.24
C CYS A 43 -24.09 1.98 18.50
N GLY A 44 -23.02 1.31 18.08
CA GLY A 44 -22.82 -0.13 18.25
C GLY A 44 -23.70 -1.01 17.36
N ALA A 45 -24.65 -0.44 16.60
CA ALA A 45 -25.54 -1.20 15.74
C ALA A 45 -24.77 -2.01 14.69
N PRO A 46 -25.11 -3.29 14.45
CA PRO A 46 -24.48 -4.11 13.43
C PRO A 46 -24.77 -3.56 12.02
N ILE A 47 -23.74 -3.54 11.16
CA ILE A 47 -23.88 -3.13 9.77
C ILE A 47 -24.47 -4.30 8.98
N ARG A 48 -25.58 -4.05 8.25
CA ARG A 48 -26.21 -5.05 7.39
C ARG A 48 -25.29 -5.38 6.22
N THR A 49 -25.37 -6.60 5.68
CA THR A 49 -24.57 -7.02 4.52
C THR A 49 -24.77 -6.09 3.32
N ALA A 50 -26.01 -5.65 3.07
CA ALA A 50 -26.33 -4.70 2.01
C ALA A 50 -25.71 -3.29 2.25
N ASP A 51 -25.45 -2.92 3.50
CA ASP A 51 -24.81 -1.64 3.86
C ASP A 51 -23.27 -1.75 3.89
N ASN A 52 -22.73 -2.90 3.49
CA ASN A 52 -21.29 -3.16 3.41
C ASN A 52 -20.79 -3.36 1.97
N ILE A 53 -21.61 -3.01 0.97
CA ILE A 53 -21.19 -3.01 -0.45
C ILE A 53 -20.28 -1.78 -0.65
N PRO A 54 -19.01 -2.01 -1.07
CA PRO A 54 -18.04 -0.93 -1.16
C PRO A 54 -18.53 0.23 -2.02
N VAL A 55 -18.27 1.45 -1.59
CA VAL A 55 -18.65 2.72 -2.24
C VAL A 55 -20.16 2.89 -2.37
N ILE A 56 -20.87 1.91 -2.92
CA ILE A 56 -22.31 1.97 -3.21
C ILE A 56 -23.12 2.26 -1.94
N SER A 57 -22.83 1.51 -0.85
CA SER A 57 -23.53 1.70 0.42
C SER A 57 -23.32 3.08 1.00
N TRP A 58 -22.10 3.61 0.89
CA TRP A 58 -21.80 4.96 1.37
C TRP A 58 -22.61 6.03 0.59
N LEU A 59 -22.69 5.90 -0.74
CA LEU A 59 -23.49 6.80 -1.59
C LEU A 59 -24.97 6.68 -1.27
N MET A 60 -25.53 5.48 -1.18
CA MET A 60 -26.95 5.23 -0.87
C MET A 60 -27.34 5.75 0.51
N LEU A 61 -26.45 5.62 1.49
CA LEU A 61 -26.63 6.12 2.84
C LEU A 61 -26.25 7.61 2.99
N ARG A 62 -25.85 8.27 1.91
CA ARG A 62 -25.39 9.67 1.91
C ARG A 62 -24.31 9.93 2.96
N GLY A 63 -23.40 8.98 3.15
CA GLY A 63 -22.33 9.05 4.15
C GLY A 63 -22.81 9.07 5.60
N ARG A 64 -23.95 8.44 5.91
CA ARG A 64 -24.53 8.41 7.26
C ARG A 64 -24.90 6.99 7.69
N CYS A 65 -24.77 6.72 8.99
CA CYS A 65 -25.25 5.48 9.56
C CYS A 65 -26.77 5.34 9.43
N ARG A 66 -27.26 4.17 8.99
CA ARG A 66 -28.69 3.88 8.85
C ARG A 66 -29.46 3.97 10.18
N ALA A 67 -28.80 3.59 11.28
CA ALA A 67 -29.46 3.50 12.58
C ALA A 67 -29.47 4.83 13.36
N CYS A 68 -28.33 5.55 13.38
CA CYS A 68 -28.18 6.74 14.22
C CYS A 68 -27.88 8.05 13.45
N GLY A 69 -27.73 7.98 12.13
CA GLY A 69 -27.41 9.16 11.32
C GLY A 69 -25.99 9.71 11.47
N ALA A 70 -25.13 9.12 12.29
CA ALA A 70 -23.75 9.54 12.47
C ALA A 70 -22.99 9.52 11.13
N ARG A 71 -22.12 10.51 10.90
CA ARG A 71 -21.34 10.63 9.65
C ARG A 71 -20.33 9.48 9.50
N ILE A 72 -20.30 8.87 8.31
CA ILE A 72 -19.28 7.92 7.91
C ILE A 72 -18.16 8.70 7.19
N PRO A 73 -16.93 8.68 7.72
CA PRO A 73 -15.83 9.45 7.16
C PRO A 73 -15.56 9.08 5.68
N PRO A 74 -15.23 10.05 4.81
CA PRO A 74 -15.00 9.82 3.38
C PRO A 74 -13.77 8.93 3.10
N VAL A 75 -12.89 8.75 4.07
CA VAL A 75 -11.75 7.85 3.94
C VAL A 75 -12.15 6.41 3.62
N TYR A 76 -13.36 5.97 4.04
CA TYR A 76 -13.87 4.63 3.70
C TYR A 76 -14.05 4.46 2.19
N PRO A 77 -14.95 5.21 1.51
CA PRO A 77 -15.12 5.06 0.07
C PRO A 77 -13.87 5.47 -0.72
N LEU A 78 -13.05 6.39 -0.23
CA LEU A 78 -11.80 6.77 -0.89
C LEU A 78 -10.78 5.64 -0.88
N THR A 79 -10.63 4.92 0.23
CA THR A 79 -9.74 3.74 0.30
C THR A 79 -10.24 2.62 -0.60
N GLU A 80 -11.56 2.40 -0.66
CA GLU A 80 -12.17 1.40 -1.52
C GLU A 80 -11.96 1.72 -3.00
N LEU A 81 -12.23 2.98 -3.41
CA LEU A 81 -12.02 3.45 -4.78
C LEU A 81 -10.54 3.42 -5.18
N ALA A 82 -9.64 3.86 -4.30
CA ALA A 82 -8.20 3.83 -4.58
C ALA A 82 -7.72 2.39 -4.78
N SER A 83 -8.15 1.45 -3.92
CA SER A 83 -7.81 0.04 -4.08
C SER A 83 -8.41 -0.55 -5.37
N GLY A 84 -9.70 -0.26 -5.66
CA GLY A 84 -10.35 -0.69 -6.90
C GLY A 84 -9.63 -0.17 -8.14
N GLY A 85 -9.28 1.11 -8.16
CA GLY A 85 -8.53 1.73 -9.24
C GLY A 85 -7.13 1.14 -9.44
N LEU A 86 -6.40 0.88 -8.35
CA LEU A 86 -5.08 0.26 -8.42
C LEU A 86 -5.14 -1.19 -8.91
N PHE A 87 -6.15 -1.98 -8.51
CA PHE A 87 -6.32 -3.33 -9.03
C PHE A 87 -6.58 -3.32 -10.54
N VAL A 88 -7.45 -2.42 -11.00
CA VAL A 88 -7.70 -2.23 -12.45
C VAL A 88 -6.43 -1.78 -13.16
N ALA A 89 -5.71 -0.79 -12.62
CA ALA A 89 -4.49 -0.29 -13.23
C ALA A 89 -3.40 -1.38 -13.35
N VAL A 90 -3.23 -2.22 -12.32
CA VAL A 90 -2.31 -3.37 -12.38
C VAL A 90 -2.77 -4.39 -13.42
N ALA A 91 -4.08 -4.71 -13.49
CA ALA A 91 -4.60 -5.64 -14.47
C ALA A 91 -4.46 -5.14 -15.93
N LEU A 92 -4.40 -3.82 -16.12
CA LEU A 92 -4.15 -3.20 -17.42
C LEU A 92 -2.65 -3.14 -17.77
N ALA A 93 -1.78 -3.00 -16.76
CA ALA A 93 -0.34 -2.86 -16.95
C ALA A 93 0.40 -4.21 -17.07
N TYR A 94 -0.14 -5.26 -16.46
CA TYR A 94 0.53 -6.55 -16.36
C TYR A 94 -0.35 -7.67 -16.91
N GLU A 95 0.06 -8.29 -18.02
CA GLU A 95 -0.64 -9.44 -18.61
C GLU A 95 -0.36 -10.75 -17.86
N ASP A 96 0.81 -10.83 -17.19
CA ASP A 96 1.18 -12.00 -16.40
C ASP A 96 0.34 -12.09 -15.11
N PRO A 97 -0.37 -13.21 -14.88
CA PRO A 97 -1.27 -13.36 -13.75
C PRO A 97 -0.53 -13.38 -12.40
N TRP A 98 0.71 -13.87 -12.34
CA TRP A 98 1.49 -13.92 -11.11
C TRP A 98 1.89 -12.52 -10.66
N ARG A 99 2.31 -11.68 -11.61
CA ARG A 99 2.60 -10.26 -11.35
C ARG A 99 1.33 -9.53 -10.91
N ALA A 100 0.21 -9.77 -11.57
CA ALA A 100 -1.06 -9.12 -11.20
C ALA A 100 -1.53 -9.53 -9.79
N VAL A 101 -1.46 -10.83 -9.45
CA VAL A 101 -1.84 -11.36 -8.12
C VAL A 101 -0.91 -10.84 -7.02
N LEU A 102 0.36 -10.61 -7.32
CA LEU A 102 1.31 -10.03 -6.37
C LEU A 102 1.10 -8.53 -6.18
N LEU A 103 1.06 -7.78 -7.30
CA LEU A 103 1.10 -6.32 -7.28
C LEU A 103 -0.22 -5.67 -6.89
N ALA A 104 -1.37 -6.22 -7.27
CA ALA A 104 -2.65 -5.58 -7.00
C ALA A 104 -2.97 -5.51 -5.49
N PRO A 105 -2.89 -6.60 -4.69
CA PRO A 105 -3.05 -6.53 -3.24
C PRO A 105 -1.95 -5.71 -2.57
N PHE A 106 -0.71 -5.78 -3.09
CA PHE A 106 0.40 -4.98 -2.57
C PHE A 106 0.14 -3.48 -2.74
N ALA A 107 -0.29 -3.02 -3.91
CA ALA A 107 -0.63 -1.61 -4.15
C ALA A 107 -1.79 -1.14 -3.26
N GLY A 108 -2.82 -1.97 -3.08
CA GLY A 108 -3.92 -1.70 -2.14
C GLY A 108 -3.46 -1.63 -0.69
N LEU A 109 -2.49 -2.47 -0.28
CA LEU A 109 -1.88 -2.42 1.04
C LEU A 109 -1.10 -1.11 1.25
N MET A 110 -0.42 -0.59 0.22
CA MET A 110 0.28 0.70 0.29
C MET A 110 -0.68 1.85 0.62
N VAL A 111 -1.91 1.83 0.08
CA VAL A 111 -2.96 2.80 0.45
C VAL A 111 -3.30 2.70 1.94
N ALA A 112 -3.54 1.49 2.43
CA ALA A 112 -3.91 1.28 3.83
C ALA A 112 -2.80 1.71 4.80
N ILE A 113 -1.54 1.33 4.51
CA ILE A 113 -0.37 1.73 5.32
C ILE A 113 -0.22 3.24 5.32
N SER A 114 -0.37 3.90 4.17
CA SER A 114 -0.30 5.36 4.07
C SER A 114 -1.33 6.04 4.97
N VAL A 115 -2.59 5.57 4.95
CA VAL A 115 -3.65 6.13 5.80
C VAL A 115 -3.37 5.89 7.29
N ILE A 116 -2.88 4.70 7.65
CA ILE A 116 -2.53 4.39 9.05
C ILE A 116 -1.37 5.28 9.50
N ASP A 117 -0.33 5.41 8.69
CA ASP A 117 0.87 6.16 9.07
C ASP A 117 0.59 7.67 9.19
N VAL A 118 -0.21 8.24 8.28
CA VAL A 118 -0.65 9.64 8.41
C VAL A 118 -1.43 9.90 9.71
N ARG A 119 -2.24 8.93 10.16
CA ARG A 119 -3.11 9.10 11.34
C ARG A 119 -2.43 8.76 12.64
N HIS A 120 -1.60 7.72 12.64
CA HIS A 120 -1.06 7.10 13.85
C HIS A 120 0.46 7.13 13.94
N ARG A 121 1.16 7.55 12.86
CA ARG A 121 2.62 7.59 12.75
C ARG A 121 3.27 6.26 13.11
N ARG A 122 2.68 5.17 12.62
CA ARG A 122 3.19 3.81 12.84
C ARG A 122 2.76 2.86 11.72
N ILE A 123 3.65 1.95 11.38
CA ILE A 123 3.41 0.88 10.43
C ILE A 123 3.21 -0.42 11.21
N PRO A 124 1.98 -0.98 11.24
CA PRO A 124 1.67 -2.09 12.12
C PRO A 124 2.24 -3.41 11.64
N ASN A 125 2.95 -4.11 12.52
CA ASN A 125 3.50 -5.45 12.24
C ASN A 125 2.42 -6.46 11.86
N ARG A 126 1.18 -6.30 12.37
CA ARG A 126 0.03 -7.16 12.04
C ARG A 126 -0.39 -7.11 10.58
N LEU A 127 0.04 -6.10 9.81
CA LEU A 127 -0.16 -6.01 8.37
C LEU A 127 1.11 -6.41 7.61
N ILE A 128 2.26 -5.95 8.07
CA ILE A 128 3.53 -6.16 7.37
C ILE A 128 3.96 -7.63 7.35
N TYR A 129 3.93 -8.34 8.49
CA TYR A 129 4.39 -9.73 8.52
C TYR A 129 3.53 -10.69 7.68
N PRO A 130 2.18 -10.64 7.76
CA PRO A 130 1.37 -11.45 6.83
C PRO A 130 1.62 -11.09 5.36
N ALA A 131 1.84 -9.80 5.04
CA ALA A 131 2.14 -9.37 3.69
C ALA A 131 3.48 -9.95 3.20
N PHE A 132 4.52 -9.98 4.04
CA PHE A 132 5.78 -10.67 3.71
C PHE A 132 5.57 -12.14 3.39
N LEU A 133 4.81 -12.86 4.22
CA LEU A 133 4.58 -14.29 4.03
C LEU A 133 3.79 -14.58 2.76
N ILE A 134 2.73 -13.80 2.52
CA ILE A 134 1.90 -13.96 1.32
C ILE A 134 2.70 -13.61 0.06
N ALA A 135 3.41 -12.49 0.07
CA ALA A 135 4.23 -12.08 -1.07
C ALA A 135 5.34 -13.10 -1.36
N ALA A 136 6.06 -13.58 -0.34
CA ALA A 136 7.08 -14.60 -0.50
C ALA A 136 6.50 -15.91 -1.08
N ALA A 137 5.33 -16.35 -0.61
CA ALA A 137 4.66 -17.53 -1.16
C ALA A 137 4.28 -17.34 -2.64
N VAL A 138 3.70 -16.19 -3.00
CA VAL A 138 3.34 -15.89 -4.39
C VAL A 138 4.59 -15.81 -5.28
N ILE A 139 5.66 -15.17 -4.81
CA ILE A 139 6.91 -15.05 -5.55
C ILE A 139 7.55 -16.42 -5.79
N ILE A 140 7.70 -17.24 -4.74
CA ILE A 140 8.30 -18.57 -4.87
C ILE A 140 7.48 -19.46 -5.80
N VAL A 141 6.16 -19.50 -5.63
CA VAL A 141 5.29 -20.33 -6.49
C VAL A 141 5.28 -19.81 -7.92
N GLY A 142 5.24 -18.49 -8.12
CA GLY A 142 5.28 -17.86 -9.44
C GLY A 142 6.60 -18.11 -10.17
N ASP A 143 7.73 -18.02 -9.48
CA ASP A 143 9.06 -18.32 -10.02
C ASP A 143 9.16 -19.80 -10.46
N LEU A 144 8.78 -20.72 -9.58
CA LEU A 144 8.77 -22.16 -9.88
C LEU A 144 7.81 -22.53 -11.03
N ALA A 145 6.75 -21.76 -11.23
CA ALA A 145 5.79 -21.93 -12.32
C ALA A 145 6.24 -21.25 -13.63
N GLY A 146 7.37 -20.58 -13.67
CA GLY A 146 7.85 -19.81 -14.82
C GLY A 146 7.01 -18.53 -15.06
N GLY A 147 6.41 -17.97 -14.03
CA GLY A 147 5.45 -16.87 -14.08
C GLY A 147 6.07 -15.48 -14.02
N GLY A 148 7.25 -15.24 -14.59
CA GLY A 148 7.85 -13.91 -14.72
C GLY A 148 8.17 -13.21 -13.40
N LEU A 149 8.28 -13.94 -12.29
CA LEU A 149 8.77 -13.50 -11.00
C LEU A 149 10.13 -14.16 -10.73
N ASP A 150 11.02 -13.46 -10.03
CA ASP A 150 12.36 -13.95 -9.67
C ASP A 150 12.54 -13.91 -8.15
N ALA A 151 12.69 -15.08 -7.52
CA ALA A 151 12.82 -15.19 -6.08
C ALA A 151 14.21 -14.73 -5.58
N LEU A 152 15.27 -14.87 -6.41
CA LEU A 152 16.61 -14.39 -6.06
C LEU A 152 16.65 -12.87 -6.04
N ASP A 153 16.15 -12.24 -7.10
CA ASP A 153 16.07 -10.78 -7.19
C ASP A 153 15.13 -10.19 -6.14
N ALA A 154 14.07 -10.92 -5.76
CA ALA A 154 13.24 -10.55 -4.60
C ALA A 154 14.06 -10.50 -3.30
N GLY A 155 14.91 -11.50 -3.07
CA GLY A 155 15.81 -11.54 -1.92
C GLY A 155 16.84 -10.40 -1.94
N ILE A 156 17.42 -10.13 -3.10
CA ILE A 156 18.36 -9.01 -3.30
C ILE A 156 17.66 -7.68 -3.03
N GLY A 157 16.48 -7.45 -3.59
CA GLY A 157 15.69 -6.24 -3.40
C GLY A 157 15.30 -6.02 -1.94
N LEU A 158 14.87 -7.09 -1.24
CA LEU A 158 14.58 -7.05 0.20
C LEU A 158 15.78 -6.56 1.00
N VAL A 159 16.95 -7.17 0.76
CA VAL A 159 18.18 -6.83 1.47
C VAL A 159 18.65 -5.42 1.09
N ALA A 160 18.70 -5.10 -0.20
CA ALA A 160 19.20 -3.80 -0.66
C ALA A 160 18.38 -2.64 -0.10
N TYR A 161 17.06 -2.68 -0.22
CA TYR A 161 16.22 -1.57 0.24
C TYR A 161 16.02 -1.61 1.77
N GLY A 162 15.74 -2.78 2.32
CA GLY A 162 15.54 -2.93 3.77
C GLY A 162 16.80 -2.63 4.57
N LEU A 163 17.97 -3.18 4.18
CA LEU A 163 19.25 -2.91 4.84
C LEU A 163 19.71 -1.47 4.59
N GLY A 164 19.47 -0.92 3.39
CA GLY A 164 19.76 0.48 3.10
C GLY A 164 19.07 1.43 4.08
N LEU A 165 17.76 1.26 4.30
CA LEU A 165 17.03 2.04 5.29
C LEU A 165 17.39 1.67 6.73
N MET A 166 17.75 0.42 7.00
CA MET A 166 18.26 0.00 8.31
C MET A 166 19.52 0.76 8.70
N ILE A 167 20.48 0.89 7.79
CA ILE A 167 21.72 1.65 8.03
C ILE A 167 21.38 3.11 8.36
N ILE A 168 20.47 3.73 7.59
CA ILE A 168 20.02 5.11 7.86
C ILE A 168 19.35 5.21 9.24
N ALA A 169 18.50 4.24 9.61
CA ALA A 169 17.84 4.20 10.91
C ALA A 169 18.83 4.04 12.07
N LEU A 170 19.92 3.28 11.89
CA LEU A 170 20.98 3.13 12.87
C LEU A 170 21.81 4.42 13.04
N ILE A 171 22.08 5.13 11.96
CA ILE A 171 22.79 6.42 11.98
C ILE A 171 21.93 7.52 12.60
N SER A 172 20.61 7.50 12.34
CA SER A 172 19.66 8.51 12.83
C SER A 172 18.43 7.88 13.48
N PRO A 173 18.55 7.29 14.68
CA PRO A 173 17.45 6.56 15.34
C PRO A 173 16.21 7.40 15.66
N LYS A 174 16.36 8.73 15.74
CA LYS A 174 15.26 9.68 15.97
C LYS A 174 14.57 10.11 14.68
N GLY A 175 15.19 9.87 13.52
CA GLY A 175 14.71 10.32 12.22
C GLY A 175 13.88 9.28 11.46
N MET A 176 14.07 7.99 11.74
CA MET A 176 13.44 6.91 10.97
C MET A 176 12.95 5.80 11.89
N GLY A 177 11.71 5.37 11.69
CA GLY A 177 11.09 4.28 12.44
C GLY A 177 11.47 2.90 11.89
N MET A 178 11.55 1.90 12.78
CA MET A 178 11.72 0.50 12.35
C MET A 178 10.57 -0.02 11.49
N GLY A 179 9.43 0.66 11.50
CA GLY A 179 8.31 0.39 10.61
C GLY A 179 8.65 0.68 9.16
N ASP A 180 9.31 1.82 8.89
CA ASP A 180 9.74 2.24 7.55
C ASP A 180 10.76 1.27 6.96
N VAL A 181 11.70 0.77 7.79
CA VAL A 181 12.69 -0.23 7.39
C VAL A 181 12.00 -1.53 6.93
N LYS A 182 11.01 -2.01 7.68
CA LYS A 182 10.25 -3.21 7.33
C LYS A 182 9.42 -2.99 6.06
N LEU A 183 8.80 -1.82 5.93
CA LEU A 183 8.05 -1.47 4.73
C LEU A 183 8.97 -1.44 3.50
N ALA A 184 10.14 -0.83 3.63
CA ALA A 184 11.13 -0.80 2.56
C ALA A 184 11.61 -2.22 2.17
N GLY A 185 11.84 -3.09 3.14
CA GLY A 185 12.15 -4.50 2.87
C GLY A 185 11.03 -5.21 2.10
N LEU A 186 9.76 -4.99 2.48
CA LEU A 186 8.62 -5.54 1.75
C LEU A 186 8.53 -4.99 0.32
N ILE A 187 8.69 -3.67 0.16
CA ILE A 187 8.73 -3.02 -1.16
C ILE A 187 9.86 -3.61 -2.01
N GLY A 188 11.06 -3.71 -1.43
CA GLY A 188 12.21 -4.28 -2.10
C GLY A 188 12.01 -5.72 -2.55
N MET A 189 11.39 -6.56 -1.70
CA MET A 189 11.07 -7.95 -2.04
C MET A 189 10.07 -8.04 -3.18
N VAL A 190 8.96 -7.29 -3.10
CA VAL A 190 7.89 -7.35 -4.10
C VAL A 190 8.35 -6.78 -5.44
N LEU A 191 8.97 -5.62 -5.47
CA LEU A 191 9.43 -4.99 -6.71
C LEU A 191 10.67 -5.69 -7.27
N GLY A 192 11.57 -6.14 -6.40
CA GLY A 192 12.76 -6.90 -6.81
C GLY A 192 12.41 -8.17 -7.57
N SER A 193 11.33 -8.86 -7.20
CA SER A 193 10.88 -10.06 -7.92
C SER A 193 10.48 -9.80 -9.39
N ILE A 194 10.33 -8.54 -9.78
CA ILE A 194 9.97 -8.12 -11.15
C ILE A 194 11.17 -7.49 -11.85
N GLY A 195 11.99 -6.72 -11.09
CA GLY A 195 13.20 -6.09 -11.56
C GLY A 195 13.85 -5.22 -10.49
N LEU A 196 15.17 -5.31 -10.36
CA LEU A 196 15.92 -4.52 -9.38
C LEU A 196 15.92 -3.00 -9.70
N ASP A 197 15.73 -2.64 -10.95
CA ASP A 197 15.52 -1.27 -11.41
C ASP A 197 14.28 -0.64 -10.77
N LEU A 198 13.20 -1.42 -10.61
CA LEU A 198 11.99 -0.95 -9.92
C LEU A 198 12.27 -0.62 -8.44
N VAL A 199 13.13 -1.40 -7.79
CA VAL A 199 13.54 -1.12 -6.40
C VAL A 199 14.29 0.21 -6.32
N ALA A 200 15.21 0.46 -7.25
CA ALA A 200 15.96 1.71 -7.31
C ALA A 200 15.04 2.92 -7.56
N VAL A 201 14.09 2.79 -8.49
CA VAL A 201 13.09 3.85 -8.76
C VAL A 201 12.19 4.06 -7.54
N ALA A 202 11.69 3.01 -6.89
CA ALA A 202 10.86 3.14 -5.69
C ALA A 202 11.60 3.86 -4.56
N ALA A 203 12.87 3.53 -4.34
CA ALA A 203 13.71 4.17 -3.33
C ALA A 203 13.96 5.66 -3.67
N GLY A 204 14.35 5.95 -4.93
CA GLY A 204 14.58 7.32 -5.39
C GLY A 204 13.33 8.18 -5.30
N MET A 205 12.19 7.67 -5.79
CA MET A 205 10.91 8.38 -5.73
C MET A 205 10.42 8.57 -4.30
N GLY A 206 10.61 7.57 -3.43
CA GLY A 206 10.29 7.70 -2.01
C GLY A 206 11.07 8.83 -1.34
N ILE A 207 12.37 8.95 -1.63
CA ILE A 207 13.23 10.04 -1.13
C ILE A 207 12.79 11.39 -1.71
N LEU A 208 12.53 11.47 -3.00
CA LEU A 208 12.10 12.72 -3.66
C LEU A 208 10.75 13.20 -3.11
N LEU A 209 9.77 12.31 -2.99
CA LEU A 209 8.46 12.64 -2.41
C LEU A 209 8.58 13.04 -0.94
N GLY A 210 9.40 12.33 -0.17
CA GLY A 210 9.67 12.65 1.23
C GLY A 210 10.34 14.02 1.41
N GLY A 211 11.33 14.32 0.56
CA GLY A 211 11.99 15.62 0.53
C GLY A 211 11.05 16.75 0.14
N ALA A 212 10.24 16.56 -0.92
CA ALA A 212 9.22 17.52 -1.32
C ALA A 212 8.18 17.74 -0.19
N GLY A 213 7.72 16.67 0.45
CA GLY A 213 6.81 16.74 1.59
C GLY A 213 7.40 17.52 2.78
N ALA A 214 8.70 17.33 3.05
CA ALA A 214 9.40 18.06 4.10
C ALA A 214 9.49 19.56 3.77
N ILE A 215 9.78 19.92 2.51
CA ILE A 215 9.81 21.32 2.06
C ILE A 215 8.43 21.96 2.21
N VAL A 216 7.37 21.29 1.75
CA VAL A 216 5.99 21.79 1.87
C VAL A 216 5.61 22.00 3.33
N ALA A 217 5.94 21.06 4.23
CA ALA A 217 5.68 21.20 5.66
C ALA A 217 6.42 22.40 6.29
N LEU A 218 7.67 22.65 5.89
CA LEU A 218 8.44 23.81 6.34
C LEU A 218 7.81 25.12 5.84
N LEU A 219 7.41 25.18 4.57
CA LEU A 219 6.73 26.36 3.99
C LEU A 219 5.36 26.61 4.64
N ALA A 220 4.67 25.56 5.07
CA ALA A 220 3.42 25.65 5.84
C ALA A 220 3.62 26.05 7.30
N GLY A 221 4.84 26.42 7.72
CA GLY A 221 5.14 26.90 9.08
C GLY A 221 5.28 25.80 10.12
N GLN A 222 5.34 24.53 9.71
CA GLN A 222 5.64 23.45 10.65
C GLN A 222 7.11 23.53 11.05
N GLY A 223 7.36 23.48 12.35
CA GLY A 223 8.74 23.57 12.86
C GLY A 223 9.63 22.42 12.35
N ARG A 224 10.93 22.67 12.20
CA ARG A 224 11.95 21.68 11.76
C ARG A 224 11.96 20.36 12.55
N LYS A 225 11.33 20.31 13.71
CA LYS A 225 11.21 19.11 14.57
C LYS A 225 9.87 18.39 14.40
N SER A 226 9.00 18.84 13.48
CA SER A 226 7.73 18.15 13.19
C SER A 226 8.04 16.80 12.53
N ALA A 227 7.65 15.72 13.19
CA ALA A 227 7.80 14.38 12.63
C ALA A 227 6.78 14.21 11.50
N ILE A 228 7.25 14.06 10.26
CA ILE A 228 6.43 13.77 9.09
C ILE A 228 6.36 12.25 8.92
N PRO A 229 5.19 11.65 8.73
CA PRO A 229 5.09 10.21 8.46
C PRO A 229 5.79 9.90 7.13
N PHE A 230 6.74 8.95 7.15
CA PHE A 230 7.54 8.61 5.97
C PHE A 230 6.90 7.49 5.13
N GLY A 231 6.07 6.66 5.75
CA GLY A 231 5.36 5.55 5.10
C GLY A 231 4.61 5.93 3.82
N PRO A 232 3.85 7.04 3.77
CA PRO A 232 3.15 7.47 2.55
C PRO A 232 4.09 7.78 1.38
N PHE A 233 5.28 8.27 1.64
CA PHE A 233 6.27 8.56 0.60
C PHE A 233 6.92 7.29 0.06
N LEU A 234 7.24 6.34 0.93
CA LEU A 234 7.69 4.99 0.53
C LEU A 234 6.62 4.28 -0.30
N ALA A 235 5.38 4.30 0.18
CA ALA A 235 4.24 3.72 -0.52
C ALA A 235 3.98 4.38 -1.88
N GLY A 236 4.06 5.70 -1.95
CA GLY A 236 3.95 6.47 -3.20
C GLY A 236 5.06 6.12 -4.19
N GLY A 237 6.30 6.05 -3.73
CA GLY A 237 7.45 5.62 -4.54
C GLY A 237 7.26 4.20 -5.10
N ALA A 238 6.77 3.27 -4.28
CA ALA A 238 6.47 1.91 -4.71
C ALA A 238 5.36 1.87 -5.77
N VAL A 239 4.26 2.61 -5.58
CA VAL A 239 3.16 2.67 -6.55
C VAL A 239 3.64 3.30 -7.87
N ILE A 240 4.44 4.36 -7.83
CA ILE A 240 5.03 4.97 -9.03
C ILE A 240 5.91 3.95 -9.76
N ALA A 241 6.77 3.23 -9.04
CA ALA A 241 7.65 2.22 -9.62
C ALA A 241 6.88 1.09 -10.31
N ILE A 242 5.74 0.67 -9.76
CA ILE A 242 4.87 -0.34 -10.41
C ILE A 242 4.47 0.09 -11.82
N PHE A 243 4.10 1.35 -12.04
CA PHE A 243 3.50 1.77 -13.32
C PHE A 243 4.49 2.42 -14.29
N VAL A 244 5.50 3.11 -13.78
CA VAL A 244 6.44 3.87 -14.61
C VAL A 244 7.91 3.62 -14.25
N GLY A 245 8.20 2.55 -13.49
CA GLY A 245 9.54 2.26 -13.02
C GLY A 245 10.52 1.95 -14.15
N HIS A 246 10.20 1.03 -15.05
CA HIS A 246 11.06 0.71 -16.18
C HIS A 246 11.35 1.93 -17.09
N PRO A 247 10.32 2.69 -17.56
CA PRO A 247 10.58 3.92 -18.32
C PRO A 247 11.48 4.93 -17.61
N ILE A 248 11.35 5.08 -16.28
CA ILE A 248 12.20 5.99 -15.50
C ILE A 248 13.64 5.47 -15.45
N ALA A 249 13.82 4.17 -15.20
CA ALA A 249 15.13 3.53 -15.16
C ALA A 249 15.86 3.65 -16.52
N ASP A 250 15.14 3.33 -17.61
CA ASP A 250 15.67 3.43 -18.97
C ASP A 250 16.07 4.88 -19.32
N ALA A 251 15.21 5.84 -19.00
CA ALA A 251 15.52 7.26 -19.22
C ALA A 251 16.78 7.69 -18.45
N TYR A 252 16.94 7.23 -17.22
CA TYR A 252 18.13 7.53 -16.41
C TYR A 252 19.39 6.91 -16.98
N LEU A 253 19.36 5.64 -17.40
CA LEU A 253 20.49 4.95 -18.00
C LEU A 253 20.91 5.58 -19.33
N ASN A 254 19.95 6.00 -20.16
CA ASN A 254 20.22 6.69 -21.42
C ASN A 254 20.84 8.09 -21.24
N LEU A 255 20.72 8.70 -20.06
CA LEU A 255 21.41 9.97 -19.75
C LEU A 255 22.88 9.77 -19.34
N LEU A 256 23.27 8.53 -19.00
CA LEU A 256 24.61 8.20 -18.55
C LEU A 256 25.48 7.60 -19.68
N THR A 257 24.86 7.20 -20.78
CA THR A 257 25.53 6.66 -21.99
C THR A 257 25.57 7.67 -23.10
#